data_89ed19b33745d908401f22214aa66bbc
#
_entry.id   89ed19b33745d908401f22214aa66bbc
#
_cell.length_a   1.000
_cell.length_b   1.000
_cell.length_c   1.000
_cell.angle_alpha   90.00
_cell.angle_beta   90.00
_cell.angle_gamma   90.00
#
_symmetry.space_group_name_H-M   'P 1'
#
loop_
_entity.id
_entity.type
_entity.pdbx_description
1 polymer ?
#
loop_
_entity_poly.entity_id
_entity_poly.type
_entity_poly.pdbx_seq_one_letter_code
_entity_poly.pdbx_strand_id
1 'polypeptide(L)'
;FYRKASKIPLIYEQLLDFEGFPMKKRLFSLLLVSALVFTLSGCGEKSLLRESYPVTLNFWHVYGEQSGSPMDLLVQEFNRTVGQEKGVRVQVTNLSSASKIGGFLKEAQKGGRDAPEMPDLFTCHISDATALGSDNLVDWNARFTAEELSNFVPGFLADGMTEDGTLLLFPISKSTQLLMCNGSGFARFSQATGVSYADLSTWEGFYDAAGKFYDWSGGEAFCALDYPIRSVELNALEHGSGDFYTKNGWYDTNNAVFKESWMQFARSLVQGHVVVSDLYSNTQVMTGDVLSGLGSSAAILYYNDTVTYRDGTQEPMDLHVLPMPKAAGTSALMTQAGVGLCAYKTTDQKAEAAALFVRWLTESERNLDFVAQTGYMPVRNGAFDAIENYDKFPEPTESYRQLYAALKIMQESYTPLSEPRFEGYYGKVSQLYDGLRKMQQELPARAAAGESIDTLAEETWALLCAIH
;
A
#
# COMPACT_ATOMS: atom_id res chain seq x y z
N PHE A 1 41.53 -9.83 -6.56
CA PHE A 1 42.64 -9.56 -7.51
C PHE A 1 42.26 -8.40 -8.42
N TYR A 2 43.00 -7.31 -8.21
CA TYR A 2 43.48 -6.23 -9.07
C TYR A 2 42.51 -5.31 -9.84
N ARG A 3 42.47 -4.08 -9.34
CA ARG A 3 42.61 -2.75 -9.98
C ARG A 3 42.48 -2.70 -11.50
N LYS A 4 41.54 -1.87 -11.98
CA LYS A 4 41.79 -0.95 -13.10
C LYS A 4 41.30 0.44 -12.73
N ALA A 5 42.24 1.32 -12.48
CA ALA A 5 42.05 2.76 -12.40
C ALA A 5 41.70 3.30 -13.78
N SER A 6 40.58 4.01 -13.91
CA SER A 6 40.24 4.77 -15.11
C SER A 6 41.10 6.02 -15.18
N LYS A 7 41.85 6.17 -16.29
CA LYS A 7 42.59 7.37 -16.61
C LYS A 7 41.61 8.52 -16.88
N ILE A 8 41.62 9.52 -16.03
CA ILE A 8 41.07 10.85 -16.34
C ILE A 8 42.04 11.48 -17.38
N PRO A 9 41.55 12.04 -18.49
CA PRO A 9 42.43 12.62 -19.50
C PRO A 9 43.16 13.86 -18.98
N LEU A 10 44.45 13.91 -19.28
CA LEU A 10 45.39 14.99 -19.00
C LEU A 10 45.08 16.26 -19.83
N ILE A 11 43.88 16.80 -19.73
CA ILE A 11 43.51 18.05 -20.42
C ILE A 11 43.49 19.25 -19.45
N TYR A 12 43.54 19.01 -18.16
CA TYR A 12 43.41 20.07 -17.14
C TYR A 12 44.74 20.77 -16.81
N GLU A 13 45.90 20.16 -17.07
CA GLU A 13 47.22 20.79 -16.78
C GLU A 13 47.76 21.72 -17.87
N GLN A 14 47.22 21.70 -19.09
CA GLN A 14 47.67 22.60 -20.15
C GLN A 14 46.95 23.95 -20.23
N LEU A 15 45.98 24.20 -19.36
CA LEU A 15 45.18 25.45 -19.35
C LEU A 15 45.62 26.49 -18.32
N LEU A 16 46.66 26.26 -17.54
CA LEU A 16 47.11 27.16 -16.46
C LEU A 16 48.46 27.85 -16.71
N ASP A 17 49.04 27.76 -17.91
CA ASP A 17 50.25 28.50 -18.24
C ASP A 17 49.91 29.85 -18.88
N PHE A 18 49.51 30.82 -18.04
CA PHE A 18 49.04 32.15 -18.46
C PHE A 18 50.10 33.25 -18.39
N GLU A 19 51.42 32.91 -18.24
CA GLU A 19 52.44 33.93 -18.03
C GLU A 19 52.89 34.68 -19.31
N GLY A 20 52.44 34.31 -20.49
CA GLY A 20 52.91 34.90 -21.75
C GLY A 20 51.97 35.86 -22.49
N PHE A 21 50.77 36.15 -22.01
CA PHE A 21 49.83 36.95 -22.81
C PHE A 21 49.62 38.36 -22.25
N PRO A 22 49.58 39.41 -23.14
CA PRO A 22 49.33 40.81 -22.74
C PRO A 22 47.93 40.95 -22.12
N MET A 23 47.83 41.80 -21.07
CA MET A 23 46.68 42.00 -20.19
C MET A 23 45.32 42.14 -20.91
N LYS A 24 45.26 42.73 -22.08
CA LYS A 24 44.03 42.85 -22.90
C LYS A 24 43.52 41.52 -23.45
N LYS A 25 44.40 40.54 -23.74
CA LYS A 25 44.00 39.21 -24.20
C LYS A 25 43.54 38.34 -23.01
N ARG A 26 44.09 38.53 -21.82
CA ARG A 26 43.64 37.89 -20.57
C ARG A 26 42.23 38.28 -20.20
N LEU A 27 41.88 39.58 -20.31
CA LEU A 27 40.51 40.06 -20.07
C LEU A 27 39.52 39.49 -21.12
N PHE A 28 39.91 39.38 -22.37
CA PHE A 28 39.06 38.84 -23.44
C PHE A 28 38.80 37.33 -23.28
N SER A 29 39.84 36.56 -22.86
CA SER A 29 39.71 35.13 -22.56
C SER A 29 38.86 34.89 -21.32
N LEU A 30 38.98 35.71 -20.26
CA LEU A 30 38.14 35.63 -19.07
C LEU A 30 36.67 35.99 -19.37
N LEU A 31 36.42 36.97 -20.23
CA LEU A 31 35.08 37.32 -20.72
C LEU A 31 34.49 36.21 -21.61
N LEU A 32 35.30 35.53 -22.45
CA LEU A 32 34.82 34.41 -23.24
C LEU A 32 34.50 33.18 -22.39
N VAL A 33 35.33 32.86 -21.39
CA VAL A 33 35.08 31.76 -20.46
C VAL A 33 33.87 32.06 -19.59
N SER A 34 33.70 33.30 -19.09
CA SER A 34 32.48 33.67 -18.34
C SER A 34 31.23 33.66 -19.24
N ALA A 35 31.31 34.08 -20.50
CA ALA A 35 30.21 33.96 -21.46
C ALA A 35 29.86 32.51 -21.79
N LEU A 36 30.87 31.62 -21.90
CA LEU A 36 30.62 30.17 -22.08
C LEU A 36 30.01 29.51 -20.85
N VAL A 37 30.41 29.90 -19.64
CA VAL A 37 29.81 29.41 -18.37
C VAL A 37 28.36 29.91 -18.24
N PHE A 38 28.06 31.14 -18.65
CA PHE A 38 26.68 31.65 -18.67
C PHE A 38 25.81 31.00 -19.76
N THR A 39 26.36 30.52 -20.86
CA THR A 39 25.58 29.80 -21.89
C THR A 39 25.36 28.31 -21.55
N LEU A 40 26.18 27.71 -20.68
CA LEU A 40 25.99 26.35 -20.19
C LEU A 40 25.02 26.26 -19.00
N SER A 41 24.70 27.39 -18.35
CA SER A 41 23.71 27.46 -17.27
C SER A 41 22.28 27.69 -17.74
N GLY A 42 22.02 27.70 -19.06
CA GLY A 42 20.76 28.13 -19.66
C GLY A 42 19.95 27.07 -20.41
N CYS A 43 20.31 25.78 -20.34
CA CYS A 43 19.47 24.71 -20.89
C CYS A 43 18.65 23.97 -19.80
N GLY A 44 18.01 24.71 -18.91
CA GLY A 44 16.81 24.21 -18.25
C GLY A 44 15.64 24.37 -19.21
N GLU A 45 14.92 23.30 -19.53
CA GLU A 45 13.65 23.42 -20.24
C GLU A 45 12.81 24.48 -19.56
N LYS A 46 12.33 25.47 -20.33
CA LYS A 46 11.49 26.54 -19.76
C LYS A 46 10.20 25.91 -19.30
N SER A 47 9.92 25.99 -18.01
CA SER A 47 8.65 25.52 -17.44
C SER A 47 7.46 26.07 -18.24
N LEU A 48 6.53 25.18 -18.55
CA LEU A 48 5.26 25.52 -19.22
C LEU A 48 4.25 26.13 -18.26
N LEU A 49 4.53 26.07 -16.94
CA LEU A 49 3.63 26.54 -15.87
C LEU A 49 3.88 28.03 -15.59
N ARG A 50 2.82 28.82 -15.66
CA ARG A 50 2.86 30.27 -15.41
C ARG A 50 1.52 30.72 -14.84
N GLU A 51 1.56 31.62 -13.87
CA GLU A 51 0.36 32.27 -13.33
C GLU A 51 -0.49 32.94 -14.42
N SER A 52 0.16 33.55 -15.42
CA SER A 52 -0.52 34.22 -16.53
C SER A 52 -1.19 33.29 -17.55
N TYR A 53 -0.95 32.00 -17.49
CA TYR A 53 -1.54 30.99 -18.35
C TYR A 53 -1.89 29.73 -17.53
N PRO A 54 -2.95 29.84 -16.69
CA PRO A 54 -3.26 28.81 -15.74
C PRO A 54 -3.80 27.53 -16.39
N VAL A 55 -3.56 26.38 -15.72
CA VAL A 55 -4.07 25.07 -16.09
C VAL A 55 -4.85 24.45 -14.95
N THR A 56 -5.98 23.82 -15.26
CA THR A 56 -6.77 23.05 -14.29
C THR A 56 -6.60 21.57 -14.54
N LEU A 57 -6.37 20.81 -13.46
CA LEU A 57 -6.34 19.36 -13.44
C LEU A 57 -7.58 18.84 -12.73
N ASN A 58 -8.40 18.04 -13.41
CA ASN A 58 -9.49 17.29 -12.79
C ASN A 58 -8.93 16.06 -12.12
N PHE A 59 -9.15 15.90 -10.81
CA PHE A 59 -8.60 14.83 -9.99
C PHE A 59 -9.68 13.96 -9.38
N TRP A 60 -9.66 12.64 -9.68
CA TRP A 60 -10.51 11.63 -9.07
C TRP A 60 -9.72 10.83 -8.04
N HIS A 61 -10.20 10.74 -6.80
CA HIS A 61 -9.53 9.98 -5.77
C HIS A 61 -10.49 9.23 -4.84
N VAL A 62 -9.95 8.27 -4.09
CA VAL A 62 -10.69 7.36 -3.19
C VAL A 62 -10.66 7.76 -1.71
N TYR A 63 -9.99 8.84 -1.36
CA TYR A 63 -9.79 9.25 0.04
C TYR A 63 -10.95 10.08 0.62
N GLY A 64 -12.13 10.02 0.00
CA GLY A 64 -13.26 10.90 0.32
C GLY A 64 -14.27 10.35 1.31
N GLU A 65 -14.10 9.12 1.80
CA GLU A 65 -15.05 8.51 2.74
C GLU A 65 -14.99 9.11 4.15
N GLN A 66 -13.97 9.91 4.43
CA GLN A 66 -13.74 10.51 5.74
C GLN A 66 -14.31 11.92 5.80
N SER A 67 -14.99 12.24 6.91
CA SER A 67 -15.38 13.61 7.22
C SER A 67 -14.14 14.51 7.24
N GLY A 68 -14.10 15.51 6.35
CA GLY A 68 -12.93 16.37 6.21
C GLY A 68 -11.72 15.68 5.56
N SER A 69 -11.96 14.97 4.43
CA SER A 69 -10.93 14.22 3.69
C SER A 69 -9.54 14.90 3.74
N PRO A 70 -8.51 14.26 4.31
CA PRO A 70 -7.16 14.83 4.36
C PRO A 70 -6.63 15.19 2.97
N MET A 71 -6.98 14.44 1.93
CA MET A 71 -6.59 14.74 0.56
C MET A 71 -7.23 16.04 0.05
N ASP A 72 -8.50 16.28 0.38
CA ASP A 72 -9.19 17.52 -0.03
C ASP A 72 -8.57 18.74 0.63
N LEU A 73 -8.15 18.63 1.89
CA LEU A 73 -7.45 19.71 2.60
C LEU A 73 -6.09 20.00 1.96
N LEU A 74 -5.34 18.96 1.59
CA LEU A 74 -4.07 19.10 0.88
C LEU A 74 -4.25 19.76 -0.50
N VAL A 75 -5.26 19.35 -1.26
CA VAL A 75 -5.56 20.00 -2.55
C VAL A 75 -5.92 21.47 -2.37
N GLN A 76 -6.69 21.81 -1.34
CA GLN A 76 -6.99 23.22 -1.04
C GLN A 76 -5.71 24.01 -0.67
N GLU A 77 -4.81 23.42 0.10
CA GLU A 77 -3.52 24.02 0.45
C GLU A 77 -2.66 24.23 -0.80
N PHE A 78 -2.50 23.20 -1.65
CA PHE A 78 -1.79 23.33 -2.92
C PHE A 78 -2.34 24.47 -3.76
N ASN A 79 -3.65 24.53 -3.94
CA ASN A 79 -4.31 25.55 -4.75
C ASN A 79 -4.11 26.98 -4.22
N ARG A 80 -3.91 27.16 -2.90
CA ARG A 80 -3.68 28.47 -2.28
C ARG A 80 -2.21 28.88 -2.20
N THR A 81 -1.30 27.94 -2.44
CA THR A 81 0.15 28.12 -2.31
C THR A 81 0.85 27.91 -3.65
N VAL A 82 1.58 26.82 -3.79
CA VAL A 82 2.37 26.51 -4.99
C VAL A 82 1.53 26.47 -6.26
N GLY A 83 0.30 25.96 -6.19
CA GLY A 83 -0.62 25.94 -7.33
C GLY A 83 -0.92 27.35 -7.84
N GLN A 84 -1.23 28.29 -6.94
CA GLN A 84 -1.47 29.69 -7.30
C GLN A 84 -0.22 30.31 -7.94
N GLU A 85 0.95 30.17 -7.30
CA GLU A 85 2.22 30.72 -7.79
C GLU A 85 2.57 30.23 -9.20
N LYS A 86 2.33 28.96 -9.49
CA LYS A 86 2.66 28.30 -10.76
C LYS A 86 1.53 28.30 -11.79
N GLY A 87 0.36 28.85 -11.44
CA GLY A 87 -0.81 28.83 -12.32
C GLY A 87 -1.40 27.44 -12.49
N VAL A 88 -1.36 26.61 -11.47
CA VAL A 88 -1.95 25.25 -11.46
C VAL A 88 -3.09 25.18 -10.46
N ARG A 89 -4.24 24.67 -10.90
CA ARG A 89 -5.39 24.41 -10.03
C ARG A 89 -5.77 22.94 -10.12
N VAL A 90 -5.93 22.28 -8.98
CA VAL A 90 -6.47 20.92 -8.88
C VAL A 90 -7.92 21.00 -8.44
N GLN A 91 -8.82 20.39 -9.21
CA GLN A 91 -10.24 20.29 -8.91
C GLN A 91 -10.59 18.84 -8.60
N VAL A 92 -11.07 18.57 -7.40
CA VAL A 92 -11.33 17.22 -6.88
C VAL A 92 -12.73 16.74 -7.21
N THR A 93 -12.84 15.46 -7.57
CA THR A 93 -14.07 14.66 -7.53
C THR A 93 -13.82 13.43 -6.67
N ASN A 94 -14.50 13.34 -5.54
CA ASN A 94 -14.41 12.21 -4.62
C ASN A 94 -15.21 11.02 -5.12
N LEU A 95 -14.57 9.85 -5.13
CA LEU A 95 -15.19 8.57 -5.42
C LEU A 95 -14.99 7.64 -4.22
N SER A 96 -16.04 6.98 -3.78
CA SER A 96 -16.09 6.24 -2.51
C SER A 96 -15.28 4.94 -2.49
N SER A 97 -14.79 4.45 -3.62
CA SER A 97 -13.89 3.28 -3.66
C SER A 97 -13.07 3.20 -4.94
N ALA A 98 -11.89 2.56 -4.86
CA ALA A 98 -11.01 2.33 -6.00
C ALA A 98 -11.69 1.51 -7.13
N SER A 99 -12.52 0.53 -6.77
CA SER A 99 -13.25 -0.29 -7.74
C SER A 99 -14.24 0.53 -8.59
N LYS A 100 -14.85 1.56 -8.02
CA LYS A 100 -15.73 2.47 -8.77
C LYS A 100 -14.94 3.33 -9.74
N ILE A 101 -13.76 3.80 -9.37
CA ILE A 101 -12.90 4.59 -10.26
C ILE A 101 -12.57 3.78 -11.51
N GLY A 102 -12.14 2.52 -11.39
CA GLY A 102 -11.82 1.67 -12.52
C GLY A 102 -13.00 1.52 -13.51
N GLY A 103 -14.22 1.39 -13.01
CA GLY A 103 -15.44 1.36 -13.82
C GLY A 103 -15.65 2.66 -14.59
N PHE A 104 -15.61 3.79 -13.91
CA PHE A 104 -15.78 5.11 -14.54
C PHE A 104 -14.67 5.44 -15.54
N LEU A 105 -13.42 5.05 -15.28
CA LEU A 105 -12.32 5.21 -16.23
C LEU A 105 -12.56 4.41 -17.53
N LYS A 106 -13.06 3.17 -17.42
CA LYS A 106 -13.42 2.35 -18.58
C LYS A 106 -14.57 2.98 -19.38
N GLU A 107 -15.56 3.54 -18.71
CA GLU A 107 -16.67 4.26 -19.35
C GLU A 107 -16.18 5.54 -20.05
N ALA A 108 -15.35 6.34 -19.37
CA ALA A 108 -14.75 7.55 -19.93
C ALA A 108 -13.91 7.24 -21.18
N GLN A 109 -13.11 6.16 -21.15
CA GLN A 109 -12.28 5.73 -22.29
C GLN A 109 -13.12 5.27 -23.49
N LYS A 110 -14.22 4.55 -23.25
CA LYS A 110 -15.14 4.14 -24.32
C LYS A 110 -15.80 5.34 -25.01
N GLY A 111 -15.97 6.44 -24.29
CA GLY A 111 -16.69 7.60 -24.78
C GLY A 111 -18.18 7.35 -24.96
N GLY A 112 -18.89 8.34 -25.37
CA GLY A 112 -20.33 8.28 -25.61
C GLY A 112 -21.03 9.50 -25.02
N ARG A 113 -22.34 9.66 -25.33
CA ARG A 113 -23.09 10.85 -24.97
C ARG A 113 -23.21 11.07 -23.45
N ASP A 114 -23.26 9.97 -22.68
CA ASP A 114 -23.46 9.97 -21.24
C ASP A 114 -22.19 9.51 -20.48
N ALA A 115 -21.06 9.30 -21.18
CA ALA A 115 -19.81 8.92 -20.57
C ALA A 115 -19.21 10.09 -19.77
N PRO A 116 -18.63 9.86 -18.60
CA PRO A 116 -17.93 10.90 -17.86
C PRO A 116 -16.71 11.40 -18.66
N GLU A 117 -16.30 12.65 -18.43
CA GLU A 117 -15.07 13.17 -18.99
C GLU A 117 -13.87 12.50 -18.30
N MET A 118 -12.86 12.09 -19.10
CA MET A 118 -11.64 11.48 -18.56
C MET A 118 -10.92 12.48 -17.65
N PRO A 119 -10.62 12.11 -16.38
CA PRO A 119 -9.88 12.99 -15.47
C PRO A 119 -8.43 13.15 -15.93
N ASP A 120 -7.80 14.26 -15.54
CA ASP A 120 -6.38 14.50 -15.78
C ASP A 120 -5.49 13.70 -14.80
N LEU A 121 -5.94 13.60 -13.54
CA LEU A 121 -5.33 12.85 -12.47
C LEU A 121 -6.35 11.89 -11.84
N PHE A 122 -5.90 10.71 -11.45
CA PHE A 122 -6.76 9.78 -10.73
C PHE A 122 -5.94 8.78 -9.92
N THR A 123 -6.53 8.26 -8.85
CA THR A 123 -5.99 7.14 -8.11
C THR A 123 -6.63 5.85 -8.61
N CYS A 124 -5.83 4.82 -8.88
CA CYS A 124 -6.34 3.51 -9.29
C CYS A 124 -5.37 2.39 -8.92
N HIS A 125 -5.77 1.15 -9.15
CA HIS A 125 -4.89 -0.02 -9.11
C HIS A 125 -4.11 -0.16 -10.42
N ILE A 126 -2.97 -0.87 -10.38
CA ILE A 126 -2.13 -1.09 -11.56
C ILE A 126 -2.90 -1.81 -12.71
N SER A 127 -3.83 -2.71 -12.36
CA SER A 127 -4.68 -3.39 -13.33
C SER A 127 -5.57 -2.42 -14.12
N ASP A 128 -6.09 -1.37 -13.48
CA ASP A 128 -6.90 -0.35 -14.16
C ASP A 128 -6.02 0.52 -15.06
N ALA A 129 -4.84 0.93 -14.58
CA ALA A 129 -3.88 1.69 -15.38
C ALA A 129 -3.43 0.92 -16.62
N THR A 130 -3.11 -0.37 -16.46
CA THR A 130 -2.74 -1.25 -17.58
C THR A 130 -3.88 -1.41 -18.58
N ALA A 131 -5.12 -1.53 -18.09
CA ALA A 131 -6.30 -1.65 -18.94
C ALA A 131 -6.59 -0.39 -19.77
N LEU A 132 -6.22 0.80 -19.27
CA LEU A 132 -6.29 2.06 -20.02
C LEU A 132 -5.25 2.13 -21.15
N GLY A 133 -4.18 1.35 -21.07
CA GLY A 133 -3.05 1.35 -21.98
C GLY A 133 -1.96 2.38 -21.60
N SER A 134 -0.71 1.93 -21.53
CA SER A 134 0.44 2.76 -21.13
C SER A 134 0.64 3.98 -22.03
N ASP A 135 0.30 3.90 -23.31
CA ASP A 135 0.41 5.01 -24.25
C ASP A 135 -0.50 6.19 -23.92
N ASN A 136 -1.60 5.95 -23.20
CA ASN A 136 -2.57 6.96 -22.77
C ASN A 136 -2.22 7.60 -21.43
N LEU A 137 -1.20 7.10 -20.73
CA LEU A 137 -0.81 7.55 -19.40
C LEU A 137 0.57 8.22 -19.42
N VAL A 138 0.77 9.14 -18.50
CA VAL A 138 2.08 9.77 -18.29
C VAL A 138 3.04 8.73 -17.69
N ASP A 139 4.19 8.54 -18.31
CA ASP A 139 5.30 7.84 -17.70
C ASP A 139 5.99 8.76 -16.68
N TRP A 140 5.89 8.44 -15.42
CA TRP A 140 6.50 9.22 -14.35
C TRP A 140 8.03 9.19 -14.39
N ASN A 141 8.67 8.15 -14.96
CA ASN A 141 10.13 8.14 -15.18
C ASN A 141 10.59 9.31 -16.07
N ALA A 142 9.74 9.76 -17.00
CA ALA A 142 10.03 10.91 -17.85
C ALA A 142 9.83 12.27 -17.14
N ARG A 143 9.22 12.27 -15.96
CA ARG A 143 8.88 13.49 -15.21
C ARG A 143 9.66 13.65 -13.91
N PHE A 144 10.28 12.59 -13.42
CA PHE A 144 11.11 12.59 -12.21
C PHE A 144 12.54 12.16 -12.56
N THR A 145 13.52 12.79 -11.95
CA THR A 145 14.91 12.35 -12.08
C THR A 145 15.17 11.08 -11.28
N ALA A 146 16.20 10.32 -11.63
CA ALA A 146 16.62 9.16 -10.87
C ALA A 146 16.95 9.49 -9.40
N GLU A 147 17.48 10.69 -9.13
CA GLU A 147 17.77 11.20 -7.80
C GLU A 147 16.48 11.43 -7.01
N GLU A 148 15.46 12.05 -7.62
CA GLU A 148 14.15 12.22 -7.00
C GLU A 148 13.50 10.88 -6.65
N LEU A 149 13.52 9.92 -7.59
CA LEU A 149 12.94 8.58 -7.40
C LEU A 149 13.69 7.76 -6.34
N SER A 150 15.01 7.94 -6.19
CA SER A 150 15.80 7.23 -5.18
C SER A 150 15.41 7.55 -3.73
N ASN A 151 14.65 8.62 -3.49
CA ASN A 151 14.13 8.99 -2.18
C ASN A 151 12.88 8.20 -1.78
N PHE A 152 12.29 7.44 -2.69
CA PHE A 152 11.09 6.64 -2.43
C PHE A 152 11.46 5.19 -2.09
N VAL A 153 10.58 4.51 -1.36
CA VAL A 153 10.73 3.08 -1.06
C VAL A 153 10.72 2.30 -2.37
N PRO A 154 11.80 1.57 -2.71
CA PRO A 154 11.93 0.94 -4.04
C PRO A 154 10.80 -0.04 -4.37
N GLY A 155 10.33 -0.83 -3.40
CA GLY A 155 9.20 -1.75 -3.58
C GLY A 155 7.90 -1.03 -3.94
N PHE A 156 7.68 0.18 -3.41
CA PHE A 156 6.47 0.97 -3.69
C PHE A 156 6.49 1.57 -5.10
N LEU A 157 7.67 1.96 -5.60
CA LEU A 157 7.83 2.35 -7.01
C LEU A 157 7.63 1.16 -7.94
N ALA A 158 8.25 0.02 -7.62
CA ALA A 158 8.15 -1.21 -8.42
C ALA A 158 6.69 -1.69 -8.55
N ASP A 159 5.86 -1.48 -7.53
CA ASP A 159 4.42 -1.77 -7.58
C ASP A 159 3.67 -0.95 -8.64
N GLY A 160 4.13 0.26 -8.93
CA GLY A 160 3.57 1.14 -9.96
C GLY A 160 4.11 0.94 -11.37
N MET A 161 5.10 0.05 -11.54
CA MET A 161 5.76 -0.20 -12.83
C MET A 161 5.08 -1.33 -13.60
N THR A 162 5.07 -1.21 -14.91
CA THR A 162 4.77 -2.30 -15.85
C THR A 162 5.98 -3.22 -16.03
N GLU A 163 5.81 -4.35 -16.72
CA GLU A 163 6.91 -5.30 -16.98
C GLU A 163 8.06 -4.71 -17.78
N ASP A 164 7.78 -3.74 -18.65
CA ASP A 164 8.78 -3.02 -19.44
C ASP A 164 9.47 -1.85 -18.68
N GLY A 165 9.12 -1.67 -17.40
CA GLY A 165 9.71 -0.65 -16.53
C GLY A 165 9.08 0.74 -16.61
N THR A 166 7.96 0.91 -17.31
CA THR A 166 7.23 2.19 -17.36
C THR A 166 6.54 2.42 -16.02
N LEU A 167 6.80 3.55 -15.35
CA LEU A 167 6.16 3.92 -14.08
C LEU A 167 4.83 4.61 -14.34
N LEU A 168 3.73 3.87 -14.26
CA LEU A 168 2.38 4.37 -14.51
C LEU A 168 1.68 4.88 -13.24
N LEU A 169 1.90 4.22 -12.10
CA LEU A 169 1.35 4.64 -10.81
C LEU A 169 2.44 5.22 -9.93
N PHE A 170 2.28 6.48 -9.56
CA PHE A 170 3.17 7.08 -8.57
C PHE A 170 2.66 6.77 -7.16
N PRO A 171 3.50 6.23 -6.24
CA PRO A 171 3.07 5.95 -4.88
C PRO A 171 2.89 7.26 -4.10
N ILE A 172 1.72 7.43 -3.47
CA ILE A 172 1.42 8.56 -2.58
C ILE A 172 1.09 8.10 -1.17
N SER A 173 0.65 6.86 -1.05
CA SER A 173 0.44 6.12 0.20
C SER A 173 0.41 4.63 -0.11
N LYS A 174 0.75 3.78 0.86
CA LYS A 174 0.61 2.32 0.76
C LYS A 174 0.02 1.78 2.04
N SER A 175 -0.70 0.66 1.96
CA SER A 175 -1.19 -0.08 3.12
C SER A 175 -0.59 -1.49 3.15
N THR A 176 -0.63 -2.09 4.33
CA THR A 176 -0.30 -3.51 4.55
C THR A 176 -1.30 -4.10 5.53
N GLN A 177 -1.26 -5.41 5.73
CA GLN A 177 -2.04 -6.05 6.77
C GLN A 177 -1.30 -6.02 8.11
N LEU A 178 -2.05 -5.80 9.17
CA LEU A 178 -1.59 -5.82 10.55
C LEU A 178 -2.57 -6.63 11.41
N LEU A 179 -2.07 -7.21 12.49
CA LEU A 179 -2.90 -7.87 13.48
C LEU A 179 -3.28 -6.85 14.58
N MET A 180 -4.56 -6.57 14.71
CA MET A 180 -5.12 -5.61 15.66
C MET A 180 -5.95 -6.35 16.69
N CYS A 181 -5.55 -6.27 17.97
CA CYS A 181 -6.15 -7.02 19.06
C CYS A 181 -6.89 -6.10 20.04
N ASN A 182 -8.05 -6.52 20.51
CA ASN A 182 -8.64 -6.01 21.75
C ASN A 182 -7.72 -6.39 22.92
N GLY A 183 -6.89 -5.44 23.38
CA GLY A 183 -5.88 -5.68 24.40
C GLY A 183 -6.47 -6.03 25.76
N SER A 184 -7.62 -5.43 26.14
CA SER A 184 -8.30 -5.77 27.38
C SER A 184 -8.77 -7.23 27.39
N GLY A 185 -9.35 -7.69 26.30
CA GLY A 185 -9.74 -9.10 26.13
C GLY A 185 -8.52 -10.03 26.08
N PHE A 186 -7.48 -9.62 25.34
CA PHE A 186 -6.24 -10.41 25.24
C PHE A 186 -5.52 -10.55 26.59
N ALA A 187 -5.52 -9.51 27.42
CA ALA A 187 -4.90 -9.58 28.76
C ALA A 187 -5.58 -10.66 29.63
N ARG A 188 -6.91 -10.79 29.59
CA ARG A 188 -7.65 -11.86 30.29
C ARG A 188 -7.28 -13.25 29.76
N PHE A 189 -7.27 -13.41 28.45
CA PHE A 189 -6.87 -14.65 27.78
C PHE A 189 -5.43 -15.04 28.11
N SER A 190 -4.50 -14.10 27.99
CA SER A 190 -3.07 -14.27 28.33
C SER A 190 -2.88 -14.70 29.80
N GLN A 191 -3.57 -14.04 30.73
CA GLN A 191 -3.50 -14.40 32.15
C GLN A 191 -3.99 -15.84 32.41
N ALA A 192 -5.03 -16.29 31.71
CA ALA A 192 -5.63 -17.61 31.90
C ALA A 192 -4.82 -18.73 31.25
N THR A 193 -4.18 -18.48 30.11
CA THR A 193 -3.58 -19.53 29.26
C THR A 193 -2.07 -19.45 29.15
N GLY A 194 -1.45 -18.33 29.52
CA GLY A 194 -0.03 -18.05 29.33
C GLY A 194 0.36 -17.66 27.90
N VAL A 195 -0.58 -17.55 26.96
CA VAL A 195 -0.33 -17.07 25.61
C VAL A 195 0.06 -15.59 25.65
N SER A 196 1.09 -15.22 24.92
CA SER A 196 1.62 -13.84 24.83
C SER A 196 1.52 -13.29 23.41
N TYR A 197 1.69 -11.99 23.23
CA TYR A 197 1.80 -11.39 21.90
C TYR A 197 2.96 -11.93 21.07
N ALA A 198 4.05 -12.37 21.71
CA ALA A 198 5.19 -12.97 21.02
C ALA A 198 4.83 -14.30 20.32
N ASP A 199 3.90 -15.05 20.88
CA ASP A 199 3.41 -16.30 20.28
C ASP A 199 2.67 -16.06 18.96
N LEU A 200 2.09 -14.86 18.78
CA LEU A 200 1.36 -14.47 17.56
C LEU A 200 2.28 -14.05 16.41
N SER A 201 3.59 -14.07 16.60
CA SER A 201 4.56 -13.59 15.59
C SER A 201 4.75 -14.57 14.42
N THR A 202 4.31 -15.81 14.56
CA THR A 202 4.36 -16.84 13.51
C THR A 202 2.98 -17.39 13.20
N TRP A 203 2.77 -17.90 11.96
CA TRP A 203 1.50 -18.51 11.58
C TRP A 203 1.15 -19.72 12.45
N GLU A 204 2.14 -20.53 12.79
CA GLU A 204 1.95 -21.69 13.67
C GLU A 204 1.48 -21.26 15.06
N GLY A 205 2.16 -20.29 15.65
CA GLY A 205 1.79 -19.77 16.98
C GLY A 205 0.46 -19.02 16.96
N PHE A 206 0.16 -18.30 15.88
CA PHE A 206 -1.12 -17.62 15.69
C PHE A 206 -2.29 -18.60 15.66
N TYR A 207 -2.22 -19.70 14.87
CA TYR A 207 -3.28 -20.68 14.81
C TYR A 207 -3.38 -21.54 16.09
N ASP A 208 -2.26 -21.81 16.76
CA ASP A 208 -2.26 -22.47 18.08
C ASP A 208 -2.96 -21.58 19.15
N ALA A 209 -2.64 -20.28 19.17
CA ALA A 209 -3.30 -19.33 20.04
C ALA A 209 -4.79 -19.20 19.74
N ALA A 210 -5.17 -19.25 18.46
CA ALA A 210 -6.57 -19.21 18.05
C ALA A 210 -7.38 -20.42 18.57
N GLY A 211 -6.81 -21.61 18.51
CA GLY A 211 -7.43 -22.80 19.12
C GLY A 211 -7.56 -22.69 20.64
N LYS A 212 -6.49 -22.27 21.33
CA LYS A 212 -6.52 -22.05 22.79
C LYS A 212 -7.54 -20.99 23.20
N PHE A 213 -7.70 -19.93 22.40
CA PHE A 213 -8.72 -18.92 22.67
C PHE A 213 -10.13 -19.48 22.52
N TYR A 214 -10.36 -20.25 21.46
CA TYR A 214 -11.67 -20.88 21.23
C TYR A 214 -12.07 -21.78 22.40
N ASP A 215 -11.14 -22.61 22.90
CA ASP A 215 -11.37 -23.48 24.05
C ASP A 215 -11.61 -22.68 25.34
N TRP A 216 -10.81 -21.63 25.57
CA TRP A 216 -10.92 -20.81 26.78
C TRP A 216 -12.19 -19.96 26.80
N SER A 217 -12.57 -19.38 25.68
CA SER A 217 -13.75 -18.51 25.56
C SER A 217 -15.09 -19.28 25.56
N GLY A 218 -15.04 -20.59 25.33
CA GLY A 218 -16.23 -21.42 25.17
C GLY A 218 -16.82 -21.37 23.76
N GLY A 219 -15.98 -21.13 22.74
CA GLY A 219 -16.33 -21.23 21.32
C GLY A 219 -16.36 -19.93 20.55
N GLU A 220 -15.79 -18.85 21.09
CA GLU A 220 -15.64 -17.59 20.36
C GLU A 220 -14.43 -17.65 19.41
N ALA A 221 -14.54 -17.04 18.23
CA ALA A 221 -13.45 -16.97 17.27
C ALA A 221 -12.36 -15.98 17.74
N PHE A 222 -11.09 -16.36 17.53
CA PHE A 222 -9.93 -15.53 17.89
C PHE A 222 -9.76 -14.34 16.96
N CYS A 223 -9.88 -14.56 15.64
CA CYS A 223 -9.55 -13.56 14.66
C CYS A 223 -10.48 -13.56 13.44
N ALA A 224 -10.87 -12.37 13.00
CA ALA A 224 -11.46 -12.15 11.68
C ALA A 224 -10.39 -11.74 10.67
N LEU A 225 -10.36 -12.43 9.52
CA LEU A 225 -9.42 -12.16 8.45
C LEU A 225 -10.12 -11.43 7.29
N ASP A 226 -9.63 -10.24 6.93
CA ASP A 226 -10.16 -9.47 5.80
C ASP A 226 -9.66 -10.03 4.45
N TYR A 227 -8.41 -10.51 4.41
CA TYR A 227 -7.77 -10.96 3.18
C TYR A 227 -7.06 -12.32 3.37
N PRO A 228 -7.80 -13.39 3.71
CA PRO A 228 -7.19 -14.69 4.07
C PRO A 228 -6.31 -15.26 2.96
N ILE A 229 -6.69 -15.12 1.69
CA ILE A 229 -5.87 -15.67 0.59
C ILE A 229 -4.49 -15.01 0.53
N ARG A 230 -4.37 -13.71 0.83
CA ARG A 230 -3.06 -13.03 0.85
C ARG A 230 -2.19 -13.55 1.99
N SER A 231 -2.76 -13.87 3.14
CA SER A 231 -2.04 -14.47 4.25
C SER A 231 -1.50 -15.86 3.89
N VAL A 232 -2.32 -16.67 3.20
CA VAL A 232 -1.92 -17.99 2.69
C VAL A 232 -0.81 -17.88 1.64
N GLU A 233 -0.91 -16.91 0.71
CA GLU A 233 0.12 -16.64 -0.29
C GLU A 233 1.47 -16.31 0.36
N LEU A 234 1.49 -15.38 1.30
CA LEU A 234 2.73 -14.99 1.98
C LEU A 234 3.34 -16.17 2.73
N ASN A 235 2.52 -16.91 3.47
CA ASN A 235 2.98 -18.12 4.18
C ASN A 235 3.59 -19.16 3.22
N ALA A 236 2.96 -19.40 2.08
CA ALA A 236 3.48 -20.32 1.07
C ALA A 236 4.82 -19.86 0.46
N LEU A 237 4.93 -18.56 0.12
CA LEU A 237 6.15 -17.97 -0.42
C LEU A 237 7.29 -18.02 0.60
N GLU A 238 7.02 -17.71 1.85
CA GLU A 238 7.97 -17.78 2.96
C GLU A 238 8.49 -19.21 3.18
N HIS A 239 7.67 -20.23 2.91
CA HIS A 239 8.06 -21.65 2.91
C HIS A 239 8.70 -22.10 1.58
N GLY A 240 8.96 -21.21 0.65
CA GLY A 240 9.68 -21.50 -0.59
C GLY A 240 8.83 -22.20 -1.66
N SER A 241 7.53 -21.93 -1.71
CA SER A 241 6.64 -22.46 -2.76
C SER A 241 7.09 -22.14 -4.19
N GLY A 242 7.90 -21.09 -4.36
CA GLY A 242 8.16 -20.52 -5.67
C GLY A 242 6.90 -19.88 -6.27
N ASP A 243 6.90 -19.70 -7.59
CA ASP A 243 5.73 -19.18 -8.31
C ASP A 243 4.61 -20.21 -8.30
N PHE A 244 3.41 -19.82 -7.91
CA PHE A 244 2.22 -20.68 -7.81
C PHE A 244 0.99 -20.09 -8.55
N TYR A 245 1.21 -19.19 -9.49
CA TYR A 245 0.14 -18.74 -10.37
C TYR A 245 0.14 -19.50 -11.70
N THR A 246 -1.04 -19.83 -12.18
CA THR A 246 -1.18 -20.40 -13.52
C THR A 246 -1.04 -19.31 -14.59
N LYS A 247 -0.73 -19.70 -15.82
CA LYS A 247 -0.73 -18.79 -16.97
C LYS A 247 -2.10 -18.14 -17.23
N ASN A 248 -3.17 -18.76 -16.73
CA ASN A 248 -4.54 -18.26 -16.85
C ASN A 248 -4.95 -17.31 -15.72
N GLY A 249 -3.98 -16.94 -14.85
CA GLY A 249 -4.20 -15.94 -13.81
C GLY A 249 -5.05 -16.43 -12.64
N TRP A 250 -4.76 -17.60 -12.10
CA TRP A 250 -5.27 -18.10 -10.81
C TRP A 250 -4.21 -18.94 -10.12
N TYR A 251 -4.49 -19.45 -8.95
CA TYR A 251 -3.56 -20.26 -8.18
C TYR A 251 -3.31 -21.62 -8.81
N ASP A 252 -2.06 -22.08 -8.83
CA ASP A 252 -1.71 -23.44 -9.23
C ASP A 252 -2.04 -24.41 -8.08
N THR A 253 -3.16 -25.07 -8.19
CA THR A 253 -3.64 -26.05 -7.22
C THR A 253 -2.79 -27.32 -7.12
N ASN A 254 -1.78 -27.50 -8.01
CA ASN A 254 -0.81 -28.58 -7.92
C ASN A 254 0.41 -28.21 -7.06
N ASN A 255 0.55 -26.96 -6.63
CA ASN A 255 1.64 -26.55 -5.74
C ASN A 255 1.39 -27.07 -4.32
N ALA A 256 2.21 -28.05 -3.90
CA ALA A 256 2.03 -28.72 -2.61
C ALA A 256 2.28 -27.79 -1.40
N VAL A 257 3.22 -26.84 -1.51
CA VAL A 257 3.51 -25.88 -0.42
C VAL A 257 2.36 -24.88 -0.26
N PHE A 258 1.82 -24.40 -1.38
CA PHE A 258 0.63 -23.54 -1.35
C PHE A 258 -0.58 -24.28 -0.75
N LYS A 259 -0.79 -25.55 -1.14
CA LYS A 259 -1.86 -26.38 -0.55
C LYS A 259 -1.67 -26.55 0.96
N GLU A 260 -0.47 -26.84 1.45
CA GLU A 260 -0.23 -26.99 2.89
C GLU A 260 -0.49 -25.69 3.67
N SER A 261 -0.05 -24.54 3.13
CA SER A 261 -0.36 -23.23 3.72
C SER A 261 -1.86 -22.96 3.74
N TRP A 262 -2.58 -23.36 2.69
CA TRP A 262 -4.05 -23.31 2.69
C TRP A 262 -4.66 -24.21 3.76
N MET A 263 -4.19 -25.45 3.88
CA MET A 263 -4.73 -26.41 4.83
C MET A 263 -4.51 -25.95 6.29
N GLN A 264 -3.41 -25.27 6.58
CA GLN A 264 -3.18 -24.67 7.90
C GLN A 264 -4.27 -23.64 8.25
N PHE A 265 -4.56 -22.72 7.34
CA PHE A 265 -5.68 -21.77 7.48
C PHE A 265 -7.03 -22.49 7.55
N ALA A 266 -7.28 -23.42 6.64
CA ALA A 266 -8.55 -24.12 6.51
C ALA A 266 -8.93 -24.92 7.75
N ARG A 267 -7.96 -25.64 8.37
CA ARG A 267 -8.19 -26.38 9.63
C ARG A 267 -8.66 -25.45 10.74
N SER A 268 -8.12 -24.24 10.83
CA SER A 268 -8.52 -23.25 11.83
C SER A 268 -9.92 -22.68 11.52
N LEU A 269 -10.21 -22.44 10.23
CA LEU A 269 -11.52 -21.93 9.78
C LEU A 269 -12.65 -22.94 10.06
N VAL A 270 -12.45 -24.23 9.70
CA VAL A 270 -13.49 -25.25 9.86
C VAL A 270 -13.78 -25.60 11.33
N GLN A 271 -12.87 -25.29 12.23
CA GLN A 271 -13.05 -25.42 13.67
C GLN A 271 -13.66 -24.17 14.31
N GLY A 272 -13.82 -23.07 13.56
CA GLY A 272 -14.34 -21.81 14.07
C GLY A 272 -13.32 -20.98 14.85
N HIS A 273 -12.04 -21.36 14.85
CA HIS A 273 -10.99 -20.63 15.55
C HIS A 273 -10.70 -19.27 14.92
N VAL A 274 -10.83 -19.18 13.60
CA VAL A 274 -10.78 -17.94 12.81
C VAL A 274 -11.98 -17.87 11.88
N VAL A 275 -12.32 -16.66 11.44
CA VAL A 275 -13.42 -16.42 10.50
C VAL A 275 -12.96 -15.52 9.35
N VAL A 276 -13.56 -15.69 8.17
CA VAL A 276 -13.48 -14.69 7.10
C VAL A 276 -14.44 -13.56 7.46
N SER A 277 -13.96 -12.32 7.52
CA SER A 277 -14.77 -11.19 7.92
C SER A 277 -15.98 -10.98 7.00
N ASP A 278 -17.11 -10.61 7.58
CA ASP A 278 -18.35 -10.35 6.81
C ASP A 278 -18.27 -9.02 6.06
N LEU A 279 -17.74 -7.99 6.73
CA LEU A 279 -17.53 -6.64 6.21
C LEU A 279 -16.06 -6.25 6.36
N TYR A 280 -15.69 -5.90 7.59
CA TYR A 280 -14.33 -5.53 7.99
C TYR A 280 -14.07 -6.06 9.40
N SER A 281 -12.89 -6.61 9.62
CA SER A 281 -12.48 -7.20 10.89
C SER A 281 -12.56 -6.23 12.07
N ASN A 282 -12.30 -4.94 11.87
CA ASN A 282 -12.42 -3.91 12.90
C ASN A 282 -13.82 -3.85 13.50
N THR A 283 -14.88 -3.98 12.70
CA THR A 283 -16.26 -4.00 13.20
C THR A 283 -16.48 -5.18 14.13
N GLN A 284 -16.02 -6.37 13.75
CA GLN A 284 -16.19 -7.58 14.57
C GLN A 284 -15.37 -7.53 15.88
N VAL A 285 -14.20 -6.90 15.87
CA VAL A 285 -13.43 -6.64 17.10
C VAL A 285 -14.16 -5.65 18.02
N MET A 286 -14.70 -4.56 17.48
CA MET A 286 -15.41 -3.54 18.25
C MET A 286 -16.77 -4.01 18.82
N THR A 287 -17.37 -5.04 18.21
CA THR A 287 -18.59 -5.68 18.71
C THR A 287 -18.31 -6.87 19.63
N GLY A 288 -17.04 -7.22 19.82
CA GLY A 288 -16.64 -8.37 20.64
C GLY A 288 -16.98 -9.73 20.01
N ASP A 289 -17.28 -9.77 18.70
CA ASP A 289 -17.55 -11.02 17.99
C ASP A 289 -16.27 -11.84 17.76
N VAL A 290 -15.11 -11.16 17.77
CA VAL A 290 -13.76 -11.76 17.73
C VAL A 290 -12.81 -10.97 18.64
N LEU A 291 -11.73 -11.60 19.08
CA LEU A 291 -10.71 -10.94 19.88
C LEU A 291 -9.79 -10.04 19.06
N SER A 292 -9.53 -10.40 17.81
CA SER A 292 -8.57 -9.71 16.94
C SER A 292 -9.05 -9.63 15.49
N GLY A 293 -8.44 -8.75 14.72
CA GLY A 293 -8.66 -8.61 13.29
C GLY A 293 -7.32 -8.57 12.54
N LEU A 294 -7.21 -9.34 11.46
CA LEU A 294 -6.09 -9.25 10.52
C LEU A 294 -6.57 -8.51 9.27
N GLY A 295 -6.23 -7.23 9.20
CA GLY A 295 -6.76 -6.34 8.17
C GLY A 295 -5.81 -5.21 7.79
N SER A 296 -6.29 -4.29 6.95
CA SER A 296 -5.51 -3.16 6.46
C SER A 296 -5.05 -2.24 7.58
N SER A 297 -3.84 -1.70 7.47
CA SER A 297 -3.34 -0.64 8.36
C SER A 297 -4.28 0.58 8.40
N ALA A 298 -4.96 0.90 7.29
CA ALA A 298 -5.93 1.98 7.21
C ALA A 298 -7.21 1.71 8.03
N ALA A 299 -7.44 0.47 8.49
CA ALA A 299 -8.56 0.16 9.37
C ALA A 299 -8.48 0.89 10.72
N ILE A 300 -7.29 1.40 11.11
CA ILE A 300 -7.10 2.19 12.34
C ILE A 300 -8.08 3.35 12.46
N LEU A 301 -8.46 3.96 11.35
CA LEU A 301 -9.41 5.07 11.28
C LEU A 301 -10.81 4.72 11.80
N TYR A 302 -11.15 3.45 11.78
CA TYR A 302 -12.48 2.92 12.11
C TYR A 302 -12.50 2.20 13.46
N TYR A 303 -11.36 2.09 14.15
CA TYR A 303 -11.30 1.64 15.52
C TYR A 303 -11.63 2.80 16.47
N ASN A 304 -12.38 2.51 17.49
CA ASN A 304 -12.57 3.40 18.65
C ASN A 304 -11.89 2.78 19.88
N ASP A 305 -12.00 3.42 21.02
CA ASP A 305 -11.38 2.99 22.28
C ASP A 305 -12.27 2.05 23.12
N THR A 306 -13.38 1.58 22.55
CA THR A 306 -14.43 0.87 23.30
C THR A 306 -14.93 -0.34 22.53
N VAL A 307 -15.00 -1.50 23.18
CA VAL A 307 -15.76 -2.67 22.71
C VAL A 307 -17.18 -2.56 23.23
N THR A 308 -18.16 -2.74 22.35
CA THR A 308 -19.59 -2.80 22.69
C THR A 308 -20.11 -4.17 22.34
N TYR A 309 -20.34 -4.99 23.35
CA TYR A 309 -20.83 -6.37 23.20
C TYR A 309 -22.32 -6.41 22.82
N ARG A 310 -22.80 -7.57 22.33
CA ARG A 310 -24.17 -7.77 21.87
C ARG A 310 -25.23 -7.56 22.97
N ASP A 311 -24.88 -7.78 24.23
CA ASP A 311 -25.75 -7.51 25.38
C ASP A 311 -25.79 -6.04 25.80
N GLY A 312 -25.05 -5.18 25.11
CA GLY A 312 -24.94 -3.75 25.37
C GLY A 312 -23.90 -3.37 26.43
N THR A 313 -23.17 -4.33 27.00
CA THR A 313 -22.04 -4.02 27.89
C THR A 313 -20.90 -3.41 27.11
N GLN A 314 -20.12 -2.55 27.75
CA GLN A 314 -18.99 -1.86 27.17
C GLN A 314 -17.76 -1.98 28.04
N GLU A 315 -16.60 -2.09 27.40
CA GLU A 315 -15.30 -2.00 28.08
C GLU A 315 -14.29 -1.22 27.23
N PRO A 316 -13.25 -0.64 27.83
CA PRO A 316 -12.11 -0.09 27.08
C PRO A 316 -11.48 -1.18 26.22
N MET A 317 -11.16 -0.84 24.96
CA MET A 317 -10.55 -1.81 24.04
C MET A 317 -9.05 -1.99 24.31
N ASP A 318 -8.34 -0.91 24.63
CA ASP A 318 -6.88 -0.90 24.75
C ASP A 318 -6.23 -1.55 23.52
N LEU A 319 -6.51 -0.97 22.34
CA LEU A 319 -6.15 -1.56 21.05
C LEU A 319 -4.65 -1.81 20.96
N HIS A 320 -4.26 -3.07 20.73
CA HIS A 320 -2.87 -3.47 20.53
C HIS A 320 -2.62 -3.85 19.09
N VAL A 321 -1.61 -3.20 18.45
CA VAL A 321 -1.31 -3.37 17.03
C VAL A 321 0.03 -4.09 16.88
N LEU A 322 0.01 -5.19 16.12
CA LEU A 322 1.15 -6.08 15.88
C LEU A 322 1.45 -6.20 14.39
N PRO A 323 2.72 -6.45 14.02
CA PRO A 323 3.04 -6.97 12.69
C PRO A 323 2.19 -8.20 12.36
N MET A 324 1.90 -8.40 11.07
CA MET A 324 1.26 -9.64 10.66
C MET A 324 2.17 -10.84 10.97
N PRO A 325 1.60 -12.04 11.25
CA PRO A 325 2.37 -13.25 11.44
C PRO A 325 3.21 -13.60 10.20
N LYS A 326 4.29 -14.34 10.39
CA LYS A 326 5.17 -14.84 9.33
C LYS A 326 5.50 -16.31 9.55
N ALA A 327 6.05 -16.98 8.55
CA ALA A 327 6.57 -18.34 8.73
C ALA A 327 7.80 -18.34 9.66
N ALA A 328 7.90 -19.34 10.54
CA ALA A 328 8.98 -19.44 11.49
C ALA A 328 10.34 -19.63 10.80
N GLY A 329 11.35 -18.86 11.19
CA GLY A 329 12.73 -19.02 10.71
C GLY A 329 12.99 -18.59 9.26
N THR A 330 12.05 -17.90 8.62
CA THR A 330 12.16 -17.44 7.23
C THR A 330 12.31 -15.92 7.11
N SER A 331 12.64 -15.44 5.91
CA SER A 331 12.53 -14.03 5.56
C SER A 331 11.07 -13.64 5.47
N ALA A 332 10.69 -12.64 6.23
CA ALA A 332 9.30 -12.20 6.30
C ALA A 332 8.87 -11.44 5.05
N LEU A 333 7.64 -11.67 4.62
CA LEU A 333 6.97 -10.93 3.57
C LEU A 333 5.83 -10.09 4.16
N MET A 334 5.50 -8.96 3.52
CA MET A 334 4.31 -8.20 3.84
C MET A 334 3.52 -7.87 2.58
N THR A 335 2.22 -7.81 2.69
CA THR A 335 1.40 -7.28 1.61
C THR A 335 1.72 -5.81 1.40
N GLN A 336 1.76 -5.37 0.15
CA GLN A 336 1.61 -3.96 -0.16
C GLN A 336 0.37 -3.80 -1.02
N ALA A 337 -0.51 -2.94 -0.57
CA ALA A 337 -1.78 -2.67 -1.20
C ALA A 337 -2.01 -1.16 -1.29
N GLY A 338 -3.11 -0.79 -1.90
CA GLY A 338 -3.51 0.58 -2.09
C GLY A 338 -3.31 1.06 -3.52
N VAL A 339 -3.95 2.18 -3.80
CA VAL A 339 -3.91 2.82 -5.11
C VAL A 339 -2.63 3.63 -5.29
N GLY A 340 -2.22 3.82 -6.54
CA GLY A 340 -1.24 4.83 -6.93
C GLY A 340 -1.90 5.95 -7.72
N LEU A 341 -1.17 7.03 -7.96
CA LEU A 341 -1.62 8.19 -8.71
C LEU A 341 -1.18 8.08 -10.17
N CYS A 342 -2.14 8.11 -11.08
CA CYS A 342 -1.95 8.17 -12.53
C CYS A 342 -2.28 9.57 -13.06
N ALA A 343 -1.65 9.93 -14.18
CA ALA A 343 -2.04 11.07 -14.99
C ALA A 343 -2.40 10.63 -16.42
N TYR A 344 -3.54 11.09 -16.93
CA TYR A 344 -3.94 10.87 -18.31
C TYR A 344 -3.18 11.81 -19.24
N LYS A 345 -2.68 11.27 -20.35
CA LYS A 345 -1.84 12.02 -21.29
C LYS A 345 -2.69 12.91 -22.18
N THR A 346 -2.62 14.19 -21.98
CA THR A 346 -3.32 15.20 -22.78
C THR A 346 -2.36 16.21 -23.39
N THR A 347 -1.84 17.13 -22.56
CA THR A 347 -0.86 18.15 -22.99
C THR A 347 0.38 18.10 -22.10
N ASP A 348 1.54 18.55 -22.62
CA ASP A 348 2.76 18.64 -21.82
C ASP A 348 2.60 19.57 -20.61
N GLN A 349 1.82 20.66 -20.75
CA GLN A 349 1.53 21.54 -19.63
C GLN A 349 0.77 20.83 -18.51
N LYS A 350 -0.24 20.01 -18.82
CA LYS A 350 -0.97 19.22 -17.83
C LYS A 350 -0.08 18.12 -17.20
N ALA A 351 0.77 17.48 -17.99
CA ALA A 351 1.72 16.50 -17.48
C ALA A 351 2.76 17.13 -16.53
N GLU A 352 3.26 18.34 -16.84
CA GLU A 352 4.15 19.09 -15.95
C GLU A 352 3.42 19.54 -14.68
N ALA A 353 2.18 20.01 -14.81
CA ALA A 353 1.33 20.39 -13.67
C ALA A 353 1.04 19.20 -12.74
N ALA A 354 0.77 18.03 -13.32
CA ALA A 354 0.59 16.79 -12.57
C ALA A 354 1.87 16.41 -11.80
N ALA A 355 3.03 16.48 -12.44
CA ALA A 355 4.31 16.21 -11.79
C ALA A 355 4.62 17.22 -10.67
N LEU A 356 4.28 18.50 -10.85
CA LEU A 356 4.40 19.52 -9.80
C LEU A 356 3.53 19.16 -8.58
N PHE A 357 2.27 18.79 -8.81
CA PHE A 357 1.36 18.41 -7.73
C PHE A 357 1.85 17.15 -6.99
N VAL A 358 2.31 16.11 -7.72
CA VAL A 358 2.84 14.89 -7.12
C VAL A 358 4.08 15.18 -6.28
N ARG A 359 5.06 15.98 -6.78
CA ARG A 359 6.24 16.38 -6.00
C ARG A 359 5.83 17.06 -4.70
N TRP A 360 4.92 18.04 -4.81
CA TRP A 360 4.41 18.77 -3.66
C TRP A 360 3.70 17.87 -2.66
N LEU A 361 2.81 16.98 -3.13
CA LEU A 361 2.04 16.04 -2.30
C LEU A 361 2.93 15.05 -1.56
N THR A 362 4.03 14.62 -2.21
CA THR A 362 4.95 13.63 -1.67
C THR A 362 6.19 14.22 -0.99
N GLU A 363 6.24 15.53 -0.72
CA GLU A 363 7.25 16.08 0.18
C GLU A 363 7.16 15.41 1.56
N SER A 364 8.31 15.11 2.18
CA SER A 364 8.38 14.20 3.32
C SER A 364 7.46 14.58 4.47
N GLU A 365 7.44 15.83 4.91
CA GLU A 365 6.58 16.29 6.00
C GLU A 365 5.09 16.20 5.64
N ARG A 366 4.73 16.64 4.45
CA ARG A 366 3.34 16.62 3.96
C ARG A 366 2.82 15.21 3.74
N ASN A 367 3.65 14.33 3.17
CA ASN A 367 3.30 12.93 3.02
C ASN A 367 3.12 12.27 4.38
N LEU A 368 3.98 12.59 5.35
CA LEU A 368 3.87 12.10 6.71
C LEU A 368 2.57 12.57 7.38
N ASP A 369 2.23 13.86 7.28
CA ASP A 369 0.96 14.42 7.80
C ASP A 369 -0.25 13.70 7.17
N PHE A 370 -0.22 13.42 5.86
CA PHE A 370 -1.28 12.70 5.17
C PHE A 370 -1.43 11.25 5.64
N VAL A 371 -0.32 10.49 5.67
CA VAL A 371 -0.41 9.06 6.03
C VAL A 371 -0.71 8.88 7.51
N ALA A 372 -0.20 9.73 8.38
CA ALA A 372 -0.49 9.69 9.81
C ALA A 372 -1.98 9.88 10.13
N GLN A 373 -2.70 10.64 9.30
CA GLN A 373 -4.14 10.84 9.43
C GLN A 373 -4.98 9.73 8.78
N THR A 374 -4.38 8.84 8.01
CA THR A 374 -5.08 7.84 7.19
C THR A 374 -4.69 6.40 7.49
N GLY A 375 -3.74 6.16 8.39
CA GLY A 375 -3.25 4.82 8.72
C GLY A 375 -2.46 4.13 7.60
N TYR A 376 -2.09 4.88 6.56
CA TYR A 376 -1.24 4.39 5.49
C TYR A 376 0.24 4.45 5.85
N MET A 377 1.08 3.76 5.06
CA MET A 377 2.53 3.85 5.13
C MET A 377 3.04 5.05 4.33
N PRO A 378 4.02 5.79 4.85
CA PRO A 378 4.71 6.82 4.09
C PRO A 378 5.49 6.21 2.93
N VAL A 379 5.64 6.98 1.84
CA VAL A 379 6.26 6.45 0.62
C VAL A 379 7.73 6.82 0.45
N ARG A 380 8.29 7.65 1.35
CA ARG A 380 9.70 8.04 1.34
C ARG A 380 10.52 7.28 2.36
N ASN A 381 11.78 6.97 2.00
CA ASN A 381 12.70 6.19 2.84
C ASN A 381 12.88 6.77 4.25
N GLY A 382 13.12 8.08 4.39
CA GLY A 382 13.36 8.72 5.70
C GLY A 382 12.10 9.06 6.51
N ALA A 383 10.90 8.86 5.94
CA ALA A 383 9.67 9.25 6.62
C ALA A 383 9.28 8.27 7.74
N PHE A 384 9.66 6.99 7.63
CA PHE A 384 9.46 6.03 8.72
C PHE A 384 10.27 6.38 9.98
N ASP A 385 11.49 6.93 9.82
CA ASP A 385 12.30 7.40 10.95
C ASP A 385 11.68 8.66 11.58
N ALA A 386 11.16 9.57 10.74
CA ALA A 386 10.54 10.79 11.21
C ALA A 386 9.24 10.53 11.99
N ILE A 387 8.56 9.42 11.74
CA ILE A 387 7.27 9.10 12.35
C ILE A 387 7.38 8.81 13.85
N GLU A 388 8.54 8.36 14.34
CA GLU A 388 8.78 8.13 15.78
C GLU A 388 8.62 9.41 16.62
N ASN A 389 8.94 10.56 16.05
CA ASN A 389 8.86 11.86 16.70
C ASN A 389 7.61 12.66 16.26
N TYR A 390 6.69 12.02 15.53
CA TYR A 390 5.49 12.67 15.08
C TYR A 390 4.50 12.86 16.23
N ASP A 391 3.99 14.08 16.41
CA ASP A 391 3.16 14.48 17.54
C ASP A 391 1.73 14.88 17.18
N LYS A 392 1.38 14.81 15.86
CA LYS A 392 0.06 15.24 15.36
C LYS A 392 -0.86 14.05 15.02
N PHE A 393 -0.69 12.90 15.68
CA PHE A 393 -1.58 11.76 15.47
C PHE A 393 -3.01 12.07 15.87
N PRO A 394 -4.01 11.54 15.14
CA PRO A 394 -5.40 11.58 15.59
C PRO A 394 -5.60 10.84 16.94
N GLU A 395 -6.70 11.11 17.59
CA GLU A 395 -7.12 10.31 18.75
C GLU A 395 -7.82 9.01 18.31
N PRO A 396 -7.60 7.91 19.00
CA PRO A 396 -6.72 7.73 20.17
C PRO A 396 -5.22 7.63 19.76
N THR A 397 -4.43 8.60 20.20
CA THR A 397 -3.02 8.77 19.81
C THR A 397 -2.16 7.52 20.03
N GLU A 398 -2.40 6.77 21.13
CA GLU A 398 -1.62 5.57 21.45
C GLU A 398 -1.81 4.46 20.41
N SER A 399 -3.01 4.27 19.89
CA SER A 399 -3.28 3.28 18.83
C SER A 399 -2.49 3.59 17.55
N TYR A 400 -2.37 4.88 17.19
CA TYR A 400 -1.55 5.29 16.04
C TYR A 400 -0.06 5.11 16.30
N ARG A 401 0.44 5.36 17.51
CA ARG A 401 1.84 5.10 17.85
C ARG A 401 2.18 3.62 17.73
N GLN A 402 1.32 2.74 18.21
CA GLN A 402 1.50 1.30 18.07
C GLN A 402 1.42 0.87 16.61
N LEU A 403 0.48 1.41 15.82
CA LEU A 403 0.37 1.17 14.40
C LEU A 403 1.72 1.44 13.70
N TYR A 404 2.27 2.63 13.91
CA TYR A 404 3.50 3.02 13.23
C TYR A 404 4.74 2.33 13.78
N ALA A 405 4.75 1.92 15.05
CA ALA A 405 5.78 1.04 15.60
C ALA A 405 5.76 -0.34 14.91
N ALA A 406 4.58 -0.93 14.72
CA ALA A 406 4.43 -2.19 13.99
C ALA A 406 4.83 -2.04 12.50
N LEU A 407 4.40 -0.98 11.83
CA LEU A 407 4.76 -0.68 10.44
C LEU A 407 6.27 -0.49 10.27
N LYS A 408 6.94 0.17 11.23
CA LYS A 408 8.40 0.33 11.21
C LYS A 408 9.12 -1.01 11.31
N ILE A 409 8.72 -1.88 12.24
CA ILE A 409 9.27 -3.24 12.35
C ILE A 409 9.12 -3.99 11.01
N MET A 410 7.97 -3.88 10.37
CA MET A 410 7.72 -4.54 9.08
C MET A 410 8.55 -3.92 7.97
N GLN A 411 8.64 -2.60 7.89
CA GLN A 411 9.46 -1.92 6.89
C GLN A 411 10.95 -2.29 6.99
N GLU A 412 11.47 -2.50 8.20
CA GLU A 412 12.87 -2.86 8.45
C GLU A 412 13.16 -4.34 8.21
N SER A 413 12.17 -5.23 8.40
CA SER A 413 12.40 -6.68 8.49
C SER A 413 11.60 -7.51 7.49
N TYR A 414 10.62 -6.94 6.78
CA TYR A 414 9.76 -7.63 5.83
C TYR A 414 10.00 -7.12 4.41
N THR A 415 9.86 -7.98 3.43
CA THR A 415 9.91 -7.58 2.02
C THR A 415 8.49 -7.33 1.51
N PRO A 416 8.20 -6.16 0.93
CA PRO A 416 6.88 -5.87 0.36
C PRO A 416 6.60 -6.74 -0.87
N LEU A 417 5.41 -7.31 -0.92
CA LEU A 417 4.92 -8.11 -2.03
C LEU A 417 3.66 -7.46 -2.62
N SER A 418 3.73 -7.12 -3.89
CA SER A 418 2.60 -6.58 -4.66
C SER A 418 1.45 -7.57 -4.75
N GLU A 419 0.23 -7.05 -4.94
CA GLU A 419 -0.92 -7.88 -5.25
C GLU A 419 -0.79 -8.53 -6.64
N PRO A 420 -1.41 -9.71 -6.84
CA PRO A 420 -1.47 -10.33 -8.16
C PRO A 420 -2.12 -9.41 -9.21
N ARG A 421 -1.55 -9.40 -10.42
CA ARG A 421 -1.92 -8.44 -11.48
C ARG A 421 -2.72 -9.04 -12.63
N PHE A 422 -3.22 -10.25 -12.48
CA PHE A 422 -3.99 -10.87 -13.54
C PHE A 422 -5.44 -10.36 -13.60
N GLU A 423 -6.02 -10.42 -14.80
CA GLU A 423 -7.38 -9.95 -15.04
C GLU A 423 -8.40 -10.72 -14.19
N GLY A 424 -9.34 -10.00 -13.60
CA GLY A 424 -10.42 -10.61 -12.82
C GLY A 424 -10.04 -11.03 -11.40
N TYR A 425 -8.80 -10.75 -10.93
CA TYR A 425 -8.33 -11.14 -9.58
C TYR A 425 -9.34 -10.82 -8.48
N TYR A 426 -9.74 -9.57 -8.36
CA TYR A 426 -10.67 -9.15 -7.30
C TYR A 426 -12.05 -9.82 -7.38
N GLY A 427 -12.56 -10.08 -8.61
CA GLY A 427 -13.81 -10.79 -8.80
C GLY A 427 -13.72 -12.26 -8.34
N LYS A 428 -12.62 -12.94 -8.68
CA LYS A 428 -12.34 -14.31 -8.26
C LYS A 428 -12.14 -14.41 -6.74
N VAL A 429 -11.40 -13.48 -6.14
CA VAL A 429 -11.21 -13.40 -4.69
C VAL A 429 -12.53 -13.14 -3.97
N SER A 430 -13.38 -12.24 -4.47
CA SER A 430 -14.71 -12.02 -3.92
C SER A 430 -15.55 -13.28 -3.94
N GLN A 431 -15.56 -14.01 -5.04
CA GLN A 431 -16.25 -15.30 -5.17
C GLN A 431 -15.75 -16.34 -4.16
N LEU A 432 -14.42 -16.41 -3.95
CA LEU A 432 -13.80 -17.28 -2.96
C LEU A 432 -14.29 -16.93 -1.54
N TYR A 433 -14.23 -15.66 -1.16
CA TYR A 433 -14.63 -15.21 0.17
C TYR A 433 -16.12 -15.40 0.45
N ASP A 434 -16.98 -15.14 -0.55
CA ASP A 434 -18.42 -15.42 -0.45
C ASP A 434 -18.69 -16.91 -0.23
N GLY A 435 -17.92 -17.78 -0.87
CA GLY A 435 -17.99 -19.23 -0.67
C GLY A 435 -17.54 -19.62 0.74
N LEU A 436 -16.39 -19.11 1.19
CA LEU A 436 -15.87 -19.39 2.54
C LEU A 436 -16.81 -18.89 3.64
N ARG A 437 -17.40 -17.69 3.47
CA ARG A 437 -18.41 -17.16 4.44
C ARG A 437 -19.64 -18.04 4.56
N LYS A 438 -20.08 -18.67 3.47
CA LYS A 438 -21.17 -19.65 3.52
C LYS A 438 -20.74 -20.91 4.24
N MET A 439 -19.57 -21.44 3.90
CA MET A 439 -19.05 -22.67 4.52
C MET A 439 -18.79 -22.51 6.02
N GLN A 440 -18.25 -21.38 6.48
CA GLN A 440 -18.00 -21.14 7.90
C GLN A 440 -19.27 -21.11 8.78
N GLN A 441 -20.46 -20.99 8.20
CA GLN A 441 -21.72 -21.07 8.94
C GLN A 441 -22.08 -22.51 9.35
N GLU A 442 -21.57 -23.52 8.62
CA GLU A 442 -21.93 -24.93 8.80
C GLU A 442 -20.76 -25.77 9.27
N LEU A 443 -19.53 -25.50 8.78
CA LEU A 443 -18.38 -26.37 9.02
C LEU A 443 -18.01 -26.51 10.49
N PRO A 444 -18.03 -25.46 11.36
CA PRO A 444 -17.71 -25.62 12.77
C PRO A 444 -18.69 -26.57 13.50
N ALA A 445 -19.97 -26.55 13.15
CA ALA A 445 -20.95 -27.47 13.73
C ALA A 445 -20.70 -28.94 13.29
N ARG A 446 -20.31 -29.14 12.03
CA ARG A 446 -19.93 -30.47 11.52
C ARG A 446 -18.66 -31.00 12.17
N ALA A 447 -17.66 -30.13 12.38
CA ALA A 447 -16.44 -30.46 13.11
C ALA A 447 -16.75 -30.87 14.56
N ALA A 448 -17.60 -30.10 15.26
CA ALA A 448 -18.05 -30.40 16.61
C ALA A 448 -18.87 -31.71 16.69
N ALA A 449 -19.57 -32.10 15.62
CA ALA A 449 -20.27 -33.38 15.51
C ALA A 449 -19.34 -34.57 15.23
N GLY A 450 -18.02 -34.34 15.08
CA GLY A 450 -17.01 -35.38 14.94
C GLY A 450 -16.62 -35.71 13.49
N GLU A 451 -16.99 -34.89 12.50
CA GLU A 451 -16.42 -35.03 11.15
C GLU A 451 -14.94 -34.70 11.16
N SER A 452 -14.18 -35.35 10.27
CA SER A 452 -12.73 -35.15 10.16
C SER A 452 -12.41 -33.71 9.75
N ILE A 453 -11.59 -33.01 10.54
CA ILE A 453 -11.12 -31.64 10.27
C ILE A 453 -10.43 -31.57 8.90
N ASP A 454 -9.59 -32.56 8.56
CA ASP A 454 -8.91 -32.60 7.27
C ASP A 454 -9.89 -32.77 6.11
N THR A 455 -10.96 -33.56 6.28
CA THR A 455 -12.01 -33.71 5.26
C THR A 455 -12.73 -32.38 5.03
N LEU A 456 -13.10 -31.70 6.11
CA LEU A 456 -13.77 -30.39 6.02
C LEU A 456 -12.84 -29.32 5.43
N ALA A 457 -11.57 -29.33 5.77
CA ALA A 457 -10.57 -28.44 5.18
C ALA A 457 -10.38 -28.67 3.66
N GLU A 458 -10.39 -29.96 3.23
CA GLU A 458 -10.36 -30.29 1.79
C GLU A 458 -11.61 -29.79 1.03
N GLU A 459 -12.77 -29.66 1.68
CA GLU A 459 -13.94 -29.05 1.04
C GLU A 459 -13.69 -27.57 0.72
N THR A 460 -12.99 -26.84 1.61
CA THR A 460 -12.61 -25.44 1.34
C THR A 460 -11.55 -25.34 0.22
N TRP A 461 -10.63 -26.31 0.16
CA TRP A 461 -9.66 -26.42 -0.95
C TRP A 461 -10.37 -26.67 -2.27
N ALA A 462 -11.36 -27.55 -2.29
CA ALA A 462 -12.17 -27.83 -3.48
C ALA A 462 -12.90 -26.56 -3.98
N LEU A 463 -13.37 -25.70 -3.07
CA LEU A 463 -13.96 -24.39 -3.43
C LEU A 463 -12.94 -23.53 -4.17
N LEU A 464 -11.70 -23.39 -3.65
CA LEU A 464 -10.63 -22.62 -4.32
C LEU A 464 -10.30 -23.20 -5.69
N CYS A 465 -10.24 -24.54 -5.81
CA CYS A 465 -9.98 -25.25 -7.07
C CYS A 465 -11.09 -25.05 -8.11
N ALA A 466 -12.33 -24.76 -7.70
CA ALA A 466 -13.47 -24.58 -8.59
C ALA A 466 -13.54 -23.18 -9.22
N ILE A 467 -12.72 -22.24 -8.79
CA ILE A 467 -12.65 -20.87 -9.33
C ILE A 467 -11.69 -20.86 -10.52
N HIS A 468 -12.15 -20.36 -11.66
CA HIS A 468 -11.40 -20.36 -12.93
C HIS A 468 -11.29 -18.97 -13.55
#